data_d17bd69b2bce2700820d9cadc4211d7f
#
_entry.id   d17bd69b2bce2700820d9cadc4211d7f
#
_cell.length_a   1.000
_cell.length_b   1.000
_cell.length_c   1.000
_cell.angle_alpha   90.00
_cell.angle_beta   90.00
_cell.angle_gamma   90.00
#
_symmetry.space_group_name_H-M   'P 1'
#
loop_
_entity.id
_entity.type
_entity.pdbx_description
1 polymer ?
#
loop_
_entity_poly.entity_id
_entity_poly.type
_entity_poly.pdbx_seq_one_letter_code
_entity_poly.pdbx_strand_id
1 'polypeptide(L)'
;MTRKLKRSKMHEFFSQIEPCLVGMEACGSAHYWARELKGMGHEVLLMPPAYTKPYVKRGKNDAVDADAICEAMSRPGMRFVPIKSAEQQATLMLHKTRELLIKQRTMSVNALRGHLSEFGIVAAKGIGRVDELLDLAESDATLPAAAKMAMRVLAQALEILWVVDSDQRSGRVRLRNHLLWRRPCQP
;
A
#
# COMPACT_ATOMS: atom_id res chain seq x y z
N MET A 1 -3.45 -18.59 29.83
CA MET A 1 -2.71 -19.65 29.09
C MET A 1 -2.26 -19.06 27.76
N THR A 2 -0.96 -19.03 27.48
CA THR A 2 -0.41 -18.50 26.20
C THR A 2 -0.17 -19.66 25.23
N ARG A 3 -0.63 -19.53 23.99
CA ARG A 3 -0.46 -20.56 22.95
C ARG A 3 0.02 -19.93 21.64
N LYS A 4 1.07 -20.46 21.05
CA LYS A 4 1.59 -20.02 19.75
C LYS A 4 0.92 -20.83 18.63
N LEU A 5 0.21 -20.14 17.72
CA LEU A 5 -0.50 -20.76 16.61
C LEU A 5 0.13 -20.33 15.27
N LYS A 6 0.24 -21.29 14.33
CA LYS A 6 0.52 -20.97 12.93
C LYS A 6 -0.73 -20.36 12.30
N ARG A 7 -0.56 -19.40 11.38
CA ARG A 7 -1.68 -18.74 10.68
C ARG A 7 -2.64 -19.74 10.02
N SER A 8 -2.13 -20.83 9.44
CA SER A 8 -2.93 -21.88 8.82
C SER A 8 -3.80 -22.69 9.80
N LYS A 9 -3.51 -22.61 11.11
CA LYS A 9 -4.26 -23.31 12.16
C LYS A 9 -5.22 -22.39 12.93
N MET A 10 -5.27 -21.12 12.60
CA MET A 10 -6.13 -20.15 13.29
C MET A 10 -7.62 -20.51 13.13
N HIS A 11 -8.05 -20.81 11.91
CA HIS A 11 -9.45 -21.14 11.62
C HIS A 11 -9.88 -22.40 12.36
N GLU A 12 -9.10 -23.49 12.26
CA GLU A 12 -9.34 -24.74 12.95
C GLU A 12 -9.42 -24.55 14.47
N PHE A 13 -8.50 -23.79 15.04
CA PHE A 13 -8.45 -23.54 16.47
C PHE A 13 -9.71 -22.79 16.96
N PHE A 14 -10.09 -21.70 16.30
CA PHE A 14 -11.22 -20.89 16.72
C PHE A 14 -12.57 -21.57 16.46
N SER A 15 -12.67 -22.47 15.47
CA SER A 15 -13.88 -23.24 15.24
C SER A 15 -14.15 -24.34 16.30
N GLN A 16 -13.11 -24.70 17.08
CA GLN A 16 -13.19 -25.75 18.12
C GLN A 16 -13.44 -25.20 19.54
N ILE A 17 -13.38 -23.89 19.72
CA ILE A 17 -13.65 -23.27 21.03
C ILE A 17 -15.02 -22.62 21.04
N GLU A 18 -15.63 -22.59 22.22
CA GLU A 18 -16.91 -21.92 22.40
C GLU A 18 -16.83 -20.43 22.08
N PRO A 19 -17.93 -19.81 21.60
CA PRO A 19 -17.97 -18.38 21.35
C PRO A 19 -17.45 -17.56 22.54
N CYS A 20 -16.48 -16.74 22.29
CA CYS A 20 -15.83 -15.92 23.32
C CYS A 20 -15.49 -14.52 22.78
N LEU A 21 -15.10 -13.63 23.68
CA LEU A 21 -14.61 -12.30 23.33
C LEU A 21 -13.16 -12.38 22.86
N VAL A 22 -12.89 -11.89 21.62
CA VAL A 22 -11.57 -11.88 21.00
C VAL A 22 -11.12 -10.45 20.74
N GLY A 23 -10.04 -10.04 21.40
CA GLY A 23 -9.37 -8.77 21.14
C GLY A 23 -8.26 -8.90 20.13
N MET A 24 -8.18 -7.96 19.19
CA MET A 24 -7.09 -7.88 18.22
C MET A 24 -6.63 -6.45 18.00
N GLU A 25 -5.34 -6.28 17.73
CA GLU A 25 -4.84 -5.01 17.24
C GLU A 25 -5.29 -4.78 15.79
N ALA A 26 -5.74 -3.57 15.46
CA ALA A 26 -6.18 -3.18 14.12
C ALA A 26 -4.99 -2.95 13.17
N CYS A 27 -4.23 -4.00 12.94
CA CYS A 27 -3.08 -4.06 12.02
C CYS A 27 -3.44 -4.71 10.67
N GLY A 28 -2.43 -5.06 9.87
CA GLY A 28 -2.62 -5.78 8.61
C GLY A 28 -3.39 -7.09 8.78
N SER A 29 -4.40 -7.33 7.94
CA SER A 29 -5.33 -8.47 7.97
C SER A 29 -6.30 -8.56 9.15
N ALA A 30 -6.27 -7.65 10.13
CA ALA A 30 -7.16 -7.70 11.29
C ALA A 30 -8.65 -7.70 10.91
N HIS A 31 -9.06 -6.88 9.96
CA HIS A 31 -10.45 -6.84 9.50
C HIS A 31 -10.90 -8.15 8.83
N TYR A 32 -10.01 -8.85 8.13
CA TYR A 32 -10.30 -10.18 7.57
C TYR A 32 -10.58 -11.17 8.71
N TRP A 33 -9.64 -11.31 9.65
CA TRP A 33 -9.80 -12.22 10.77
C TRP A 33 -10.97 -11.87 11.66
N ALA A 34 -11.27 -10.58 11.83
CA ALA A 34 -12.44 -10.15 12.59
C ALA A 34 -13.75 -10.61 11.93
N ARG A 35 -13.86 -10.59 10.60
CA ARG A 35 -15.03 -11.13 9.89
C ARG A 35 -15.13 -12.65 10.02
N GLU A 36 -14.02 -13.37 9.85
CA GLU A 36 -13.97 -14.83 9.99
C GLU A 36 -14.41 -15.25 11.39
N LEU A 37 -13.81 -14.70 12.44
CA LEU A 37 -14.12 -15.02 13.82
C LEU A 37 -15.55 -14.65 14.18
N LYS A 38 -16.05 -13.53 13.69
CA LYS A 38 -17.45 -13.14 13.87
C LYS A 38 -18.40 -14.10 13.17
N GLY A 39 -18.03 -14.63 12.01
CA GLY A 39 -18.76 -15.69 11.30
C GLY A 39 -18.80 -17.01 12.06
N MET A 40 -17.85 -17.28 12.93
CA MET A 40 -17.81 -18.45 13.83
C MET A 40 -18.58 -18.21 15.14
N GLY A 41 -19.18 -17.04 15.36
CA GLY A 41 -19.96 -16.71 16.54
C GLY A 41 -19.19 -15.99 17.65
N HIS A 42 -17.90 -15.69 17.48
CA HIS A 42 -17.13 -14.94 18.47
C HIS A 42 -17.50 -13.45 18.45
N GLU A 43 -17.44 -12.81 19.61
CA GLU A 43 -17.44 -11.35 19.71
C GLU A 43 -16.03 -10.82 19.46
N VAL A 44 -15.87 -9.84 18.54
CA VAL A 44 -14.55 -9.39 18.14
C VAL A 44 -14.40 -7.88 18.30
N LEU A 45 -13.36 -7.47 19.03
CA LEU A 45 -13.00 -6.08 19.27
C LEU A 45 -11.65 -5.77 18.62
N LEU A 46 -11.64 -4.77 17.72
CA LEU A 46 -10.40 -4.26 17.09
C LEU A 46 -9.94 -3.00 17.82
N MET A 47 -8.69 -3.01 18.29
CA MET A 47 -8.09 -1.86 18.96
C MET A 47 -7.10 -1.11 18.08
N PRO A 48 -7.12 0.23 18.08
CA PRO A 48 -6.07 0.99 17.44
C PRO A 48 -4.69 0.67 18.05
N PRO A 49 -3.61 0.51 17.25
CA PRO A 49 -2.26 0.26 17.75
C PRO A 49 -1.79 1.31 18.77
N ALA A 50 -2.23 2.55 18.62
CA ALA A 50 -1.89 3.64 19.54
C ALA A 50 -2.41 3.41 20.97
N TYR A 51 -3.48 2.63 21.14
CA TYR A 51 -4.10 2.37 22.45
C TYR A 51 -3.54 1.13 23.13
N THR A 52 -2.90 0.22 22.40
CA THR A 52 -2.22 -0.95 22.97
C THR A 52 -0.79 -0.63 23.42
N LYS A 53 -0.11 0.26 22.71
CA LYS A 53 1.29 0.66 23.00
C LYS A 53 1.58 1.03 24.46
N PRO A 54 0.75 1.80 25.18
CA PRO A 54 1.02 2.16 26.58
C PRO A 54 1.05 0.97 27.54
N TYR A 55 0.41 -0.14 27.17
CA TYR A 55 0.30 -1.34 28.00
C TYR A 55 1.38 -2.38 27.67
N VAL A 56 2.16 -2.17 26.62
CA VAL A 56 3.28 -3.05 26.25
C VAL A 56 4.41 -2.89 27.26
N LYS A 57 4.65 -3.91 28.09
CA LYS A 57 5.78 -3.98 29.01
C LYS A 57 7.10 -4.15 28.24
N ARG A 58 8.24 -3.83 28.86
CA ARG A 58 9.56 -3.98 28.24
C ARG A 58 9.79 -5.43 27.76
N GLY A 59 10.18 -5.56 26.50
CA GLY A 59 10.44 -6.83 25.82
C GLY A 59 9.48 -7.03 24.64
N LYS A 60 10.03 -7.15 23.42
CA LYS A 60 9.25 -7.47 22.23
C LYS A 60 9.03 -8.98 22.16
N ASN A 61 7.85 -9.44 22.55
CA ASN A 61 7.39 -10.77 22.20
C ASN A 61 5.87 -10.81 22.08
N ASP A 62 5.36 -11.74 21.30
CA ASP A 62 3.92 -11.88 21.01
C ASP A 62 3.05 -12.08 22.28
N ALA A 63 3.61 -12.64 23.35
CA ALA A 63 2.90 -12.86 24.61
C ALA A 63 2.65 -11.54 25.35
N VAL A 64 3.66 -10.65 25.40
CA VAL A 64 3.53 -9.31 26.01
C VAL A 64 2.55 -8.45 25.22
N ASP A 65 2.54 -8.58 23.89
CA ASP A 65 1.57 -7.87 23.05
C ASP A 65 0.13 -8.40 23.30
N ALA A 66 -0.05 -9.71 23.47
CA ALA A 66 -1.34 -10.30 23.81
C ALA A 66 -1.84 -9.84 25.19
N ASP A 67 -0.98 -9.83 26.20
CA ASP A 67 -1.30 -9.34 27.54
C ASP A 67 -1.70 -7.85 27.52
N ALA A 68 -0.98 -7.03 26.75
CA ALA A 68 -1.29 -5.62 26.56
C ALA A 68 -2.67 -5.40 25.90
N ILE A 69 -3.04 -6.26 24.95
CA ILE A 69 -4.36 -6.24 24.31
C ILE A 69 -5.45 -6.60 25.35
N CYS A 70 -5.25 -7.66 26.12
CA CYS A 70 -6.20 -8.07 27.16
C CYS A 70 -6.39 -6.97 28.21
N GLU A 71 -5.32 -6.34 28.66
CA GLU A 71 -5.38 -5.24 29.62
C GLU A 71 -6.10 -4.02 29.03
N ALA A 72 -5.79 -3.64 27.81
CA ALA A 72 -6.43 -2.52 27.12
C ALA A 72 -7.95 -2.74 26.95
N MET A 73 -8.38 -3.95 26.60
CA MET A 73 -9.81 -4.29 26.43
C MET A 73 -10.63 -4.12 27.70
N SER A 74 -10.03 -4.35 28.85
CA SER A 74 -10.72 -4.27 30.15
C SER A 74 -10.89 -2.83 30.66
N ARG A 75 -10.29 -1.82 29.99
CA ARG A 75 -10.33 -0.45 30.46
C ARG A 75 -11.62 0.27 30.06
N PRO A 76 -12.27 0.99 30.99
CA PRO A 76 -13.43 1.81 30.67
C PRO A 76 -13.04 2.93 29.69
N GLY A 77 -13.94 3.23 28.75
CA GLY A 77 -13.73 4.32 27.77
C GLY A 77 -12.84 3.94 26.57
N MET A 78 -12.43 2.68 26.42
CA MET A 78 -11.70 2.21 25.24
C MET A 78 -12.53 2.37 23.96
N ARG A 79 -11.93 2.97 22.92
CA ARG A 79 -12.58 3.10 21.61
C ARG A 79 -12.09 2.01 20.67
N PHE A 80 -13.00 1.21 20.16
CA PHE A 80 -12.72 0.14 19.23
C PHE A 80 -12.88 0.60 17.78
N VAL A 81 -12.11 0.01 16.88
CA VAL A 81 -12.20 0.25 15.45
C VAL A 81 -13.35 -0.58 14.88
N PRO A 82 -14.30 0.04 14.15
CA PRO A 82 -15.37 -0.72 13.49
C PRO A 82 -14.79 -1.73 12.49
N ILE A 83 -15.32 -2.95 12.50
CA ILE A 83 -14.93 -3.99 11.56
C ILE A 83 -15.46 -3.63 10.18
N LYS A 84 -14.55 -3.45 9.21
CA LYS A 84 -14.91 -3.14 7.84
C LYS A 84 -15.49 -4.37 7.13
N SER A 85 -16.56 -4.15 6.37
CA SER A 85 -17.07 -5.16 5.43
C SER A 85 -16.05 -5.45 4.30
N ALA A 86 -16.30 -6.49 3.51
CA ALA A 86 -15.47 -6.79 2.35
C ALA A 86 -15.50 -5.64 1.32
N GLU A 87 -16.67 -5.03 1.08
CA GLU A 87 -16.89 -3.91 0.17
C GLU A 87 -16.18 -2.65 0.65
N GLN A 88 -16.27 -2.35 1.95
CA GLN A 88 -15.55 -1.22 2.55
C GLN A 88 -14.02 -1.41 2.43
N GLN A 89 -13.54 -2.64 2.60
CA GLN A 89 -12.13 -2.96 2.44
C GLN A 89 -11.68 -2.86 0.98
N ALA A 90 -12.52 -3.28 0.02
CA ALA A 90 -12.26 -3.12 -1.41
C ALA A 90 -12.19 -1.64 -1.82
N THR A 91 -13.12 -0.82 -1.34
CA THR A 91 -13.10 0.63 -1.56
C THR A 91 -11.83 1.27 -1.00
N LEU A 92 -11.44 0.89 0.22
CA LEU A 92 -10.18 1.36 0.82
C LEU A 92 -8.96 0.94 -0.01
N MET A 93 -8.97 -0.27 -0.57
CA MET A 93 -7.89 -0.75 -1.44
C MET A 93 -7.76 0.10 -2.70
N LEU A 94 -8.87 0.51 -3.33
CA LEU A 94 -8.84 1.44 -4.48
C LEU A 94 -8.20 2.79 -4.11
N HIS A 95 -8.59 3.37 -2.98
CA HIS A 95 -7.99 4.63 -2.51
C HIS A 95 -6.49 4.48 -2.23
N LYS A 96 -6.07 3.41 -1.56
CA LYS A 96 -4.65 3.14 -1.25
C LYS A 96 -3.82 2.89 -2.51
N THR A 97 -4.38 2.18 -3.48
CA THR A 97 -3.74 1.97 -4.79
C THR A 97 -3.53 3.31 -5.48
N ARG A 98 -4.55 4.17 -5.52
CA ARG A 98 -4.45 5.49 -6.12
C ARG A 98 -3.38 6.36 -5.43
N GLU A 99 -3.36 6.40 -4.10
CA GLU A 99 -2.32 7.13 -3.34
C GLU A 99 -0.91 6.64 -3.70
N LEU A 100 -0.72 5.32 -3.80
CA LEU A 100 0.56 4.72 -4.17
C LEU A 100 1.00 5.16 -5.57
N LEU A 101 0.12 5.08 -6.56
CA LEU A 101 0.42 5.44 -7.95
C LEU A 101 0.74 6.94 -8.10
N ILE A 102 0.01 7.82 -7.42
CA ILE A 102 0.30 9.26 -7.38
C ILE A 102 1.68 9.51 -6.76
N LYS A 103 2.01 8.82 -5.68
CA LYS A 103 3.31 8.93 -5.02
C LYS A 103 4.43 8.45 -5.94
N GLN A 104 4.27 7.30 -6.59
CA GLN A 104 5.25 6.76 -7.54
C GLN A 104 5.48 7.73 -8.72
N ARG A 105 4.40 8.30 -9.28
CA ARG A 105 4.50 9.31 -10.33
C ARG A 105 5.34 10.51 -9.89
N THR A 106 5.05 11.05 -8.73
CA THR A 106 5.79 12.21 -8.18
C THR A 106 7.25 11.86 -7.95
N MET A 107 7.54 10.67 -7.41
CA MET A 107 8.91 10.20 -7.21
C MET A 107 9.67 10.06 -8.54
N SER A 108 9.04 9.49 -9.57
CA SER A 108 9.65 9.31 -10.91
C SER A 108 9.93 10.66 -11.58
N VAL A 109 9.02 11.63 -11.48
CA VAL A 109 9.25 13.00 -12.01
C VAL A 109 10.40 13.68 -11.27
N ASN A 110 10.50 13.54 -9.96
CA ASN A 110 11.58 14.13 -9.17
C ASN A 110 12.92 13.45 -9.47
N ALA A 111 12.94 12.12 -9.66
CA ALA A 111 14.13 11.39 -10.05
C ALA A 111 14.63 11.84 -11.43
N LEU A 112 13.72 11.95 -12.41
CA LEU A 112 14.03 12.45 -13.74
C LEU A 112 14.68 13.84 -13.70
N ARG A 113 14.05 14.78 -12.96
CA ARG A 113 14.60 16.13 -12.77
C ARG A 113 15.95 16.14 -12.08
N GLY A 114 16.10 15.36 -11.01
CA GLY A 114 17.36 15.25 -10.28
C GLY A 114 18.49 14.70 -11.16
N HIS A 115 18.23 13.62 -11.91
CA HIS A 115 19.24 13.04 -12.79
C HIS A 115 19.64 13.99 -13.93
N LEU A 116 18.68 14.66 -14.58
CA LEU A 116 18.99 15.57 -15.69
C LEU A 116 19.66 16.87 -15.22
N SER A 117 19.40 17.32 -13.98
CA SER A 117 20.07 18.49 -13.43
C SER A 117 21.58 18.29 -13.23
N GLU A 118 22.05 17.04 -13.02
CA GLU A 118 23.48 16.72 -12.97
C GLU A 118 24.20 16.91 -14.33
N PHE A 119 23.41 17.00 -15.40
CA PHE A 119 23.90 17.31 -16.75
C PHE A 119 23.57 18.75 -17.20
N GLY A 120 23.10 19.59 -16.26
CA GLY A 120 22.70 20.97 -16.55
C GLY A 120 21.38 21.14 -17.29
N ILE A 121 20.63 20.06 -17.50
CA ILE A 121 19.32 20.09 -18.17
C ILE A 121 18.23 20.34 -17.11
N VAL A 122 17.62 21.53 -17.15
CA VAL A 122 16.65 21.99 -16.17
C VAL A 122 15.43 22.57 -16.89
N ALA A 123 14.23 22.19 -16.43
CA ALA A 123 12.97 22.80 -16.85
C ALA A 123 12.18 23.34 -15.65
N ALA A 124 11.23 24.23 -15.91
CA ALA A 124 10.36 24.81 -14.89
C ALA A 124 9.62 23.71 -14.08
N LYS A 125 9.33 23.99 -12.81
CA LYS A 125 8.62 23.07 -11.93
C LYS A 125 7.19 22.81 -12.44
N GLY A 126 6.68 21.64 -12.17
CA GLY A 126 5.33 21.22 -12.53
C GLY A 126 5.31 19.95 -13.36
N ILE A 127 4.25 19.19 -13.18
CA ILE A 127 4.09 17.88 -13.83
C ILE A 127 3.87 18.04 -15.35
N GLY A 128 3.18 19.11 -15.78
CA GLY A 128 2.96 19.43 -17.20
C GLY A 128 4.21 19.92 -17.96
N ARG A 129 5.37 19.98 -17.29
CA ARG A 129 6.65 20.37 -17.89
C ARG A 129 7.61 19.18 -18.05
N VAL A 130 7.11 17.97 -17.87
CA VAL A 130 7.93 16.75 -17.99
C VAL A 130 8.29 16.52 -19.46
N ASP A 131 7.34 16.72 -20.37
CA ASP A 131 7.56 16.54 -21.81
C ASP A 131 8.65 17.51 -22.32
N GLU A 132 8.59 18.78 -21.93
CA GLU A 132 9.63 19.78 -22.23
C GLU A 132 11.02 19.34 -21.73
N LEU A 133 11.08 18.76 -20.53
CA LEU A 133 12.34 18.25 -19.96
C LEU A 133 12.87 17.05 -20.73
N LEU A 134 12.00 16.16 -21.19
CA LEU A 134 12.34 15.00 -22.00
C LEU A 134 12.85 15.42 -23.40
N ASP A 135 12.18 16.39 -24.02
CA ASP A 135 12.58 16.92 -25.33
C ASP A 135 13.96 17.59 -25.28
N LEU A 136 14.22 18.39 -24.25
CA LEU A 136 15.52 19.00 -24.00
C LEU A 136 16.62 17.94 -23.86
N ALA A 137 16.36 16.89 -23.11
CA ALA A 137 17.32 15.83 -22.86
C ALA A 137 17.57 14.95 -24.12
N GLU A 138 16.54 14.67 -24.92
CA GLU A 138 16.72 13.92 -26.18
C GLU A 138 17.49 14.71 -27.21
N SER A 139 17.29 16.04 -27.31
CA SER A 139 17.96 16.92 -28.25
C SER A 139 19.43 17.24 -27.88
N ASP A 140 19.81 17.04 -26.61
CA ASP A 140 21.16 17.28 -26.13
C ASP A 140 22.13 16.20 -26.65
N ALA A 141 23.02 16.60 -27.59
CA ALA A 141 24.03 15.71 -28.16
C ALA A 141 25.15 15.34 -27.16
N THR A 142 25.29 16.10 -26.07
CA THR A 142 26.35 15.89 -25.06
C THR A 142 25.94 14.89 -24.00
N LEU A 143 24.63 14.59 -23.87
CA LEU A 143 24.12 13.67 -22.88
C LEU A 143 24.55 12.23 -23.19
N PRO A 144 25.21 11.52 -22.25
CA PRO A 144 25.67 10.15 -22.46
C PRO A 144 24.54 9.19 -22.81
N ALA A 145 24.80 8.20 -23.65
CA ALA A 145 23.79 7.22 -24.08
C ALA A 145 23.13 6.48 -22.89
N ALA A 146 23.90 6.16 -21.84
CA ALA A 146 23.36 5.54 -20.61
C ALA A 146 22.38 6.44 -19.89
N ALA A 147 22.62 7.76 -19.85
CA ALA A 147 21.69 8.73 -19.26
C ALA A 147 20.40 8.82 -20.08
N LYS A 148 20.48 8.87 -21.41
CA LYS A 148 19.31 8.83 -22.31
C LYS A 148 18.51 7.55 -22.12
N MET A 149 19.17 6.40 -21.98
CA MET A 149 18.50 5.13 -21.72
C MET A 149 17.74 5.14 -20.38
N ALA A 150 18.38 5.60 -19.30
CA ALA A 150 17.75 5.68 -17.98
C ALA A 150 16.55 6.64 -18.00
N MET A 151 16.67 7.79 -18.68
CA MET A 151 15.59 8.74 -18.85
C MET A 151 14.39 8.12 -19.59
N ARG A 152 14.61 7.39 -20.68
CA ARG A 152 13.55 6.71 -21.45
C ARG A 152 12.81 5.67 -20.63
N VAL A 153 13.51 4.92 -19.78
CA VAL A 153 12.88 3.96 -18.84
C VAL A 153 11.96 4.67 -17.86
N LEU A 154 12.40 5.79 -17.28
CA LEU A 154 11.56 6.59 -16.38
C LEU A 154 10.36 7.22 -17.12
N ALA A 155 10.55 7.69 -18.35
CA ALA A 155 9.46 8.23 -19.17
C ALA A 155 8.39 7.18 -19.46
N GLN A 156 8.76 5.95 -19.85
CA GLN A 156 7.84 4.86 -20.05
C GLN A 156 7.04 4.51 -18.76
N ALA A 157 7.72 4.47 -17.61
CA ALA A 157 7.05 4.25 -16.35
C ALA A 157 6.02 5.35 -16.04
N LEU A 158 6.35 6.60 -16.34
CA LEU A 158 5.45 7.75 -16.19
C LEU A 158 4.22 7.64 -17.09
N GLU A 159 4.36 7.25 -18.36
CA GLU A 159 3.22 7.05 -19.27
C GLU A 159 2.20 6.06 -18.71
N ILE A 160 2.68 4.92 -18.19
CA ILE A 160 1.80 3.91 -17.56
C ILE A 160 1.06 4.50 -16.35
N LEU A 161 1.77 5.23 -15.49
CA LEU A 161 1.20 5.85 -14.30
C LEU A 161 0.16 6.94 -14.65
N TRP A 162 0.34 7.65 -15.77
CA TRP A 162 -0.61 8.65 -16.28
C TRP A 162 -1.92 8.02 -16.76
N VAL A 163 -1.84 6.96 -17.53
CA VAL A 163 -3.03 6.24 -18.03
C VAL A 163 -3.89 5.76 -16.87
N VAL A 164 -3.26 5.17 -15.86
CA VAL A 164 -3.98 4.66 -14.67
C VAL A 164 -4.67 5.78 -13.87
N ASP A 165 -4.02 6.94 -13.68
CA ASP A 165 -4.62 8.07 -12.94
C ASP A 165 -5.78 8.71 -13.71
N SER A 166 -5.69 8.83 -15.05
CA SER A 166 -6.75 9.36 -15.90
C SER A 166 -7.99 8.45 -15.93
N ASP A 167 -7.80 7.14 -16.04
CA ASP A 167 -8.87 6.15 -16.03
C ASP A 167 -9.60 6.11 -14.69
N GLN A 168 -8.88 6.24 -13.57
CA GLN A 168 -9.48 6.31 -12.25
C GLN A 168 -10.28 7.61 -12.01
N ARG A 169 -9.84 8.75 -12.55
CA ARG A 169 -10.60 10.02 -12.46
C ARG A 169 -11.89 9.99 -13.28
N SER A 170 -11.89 9.29 -14.39
CA SER A 170 -13.07 9.17 -15.28
C SER A 170 -14.08 8.10 -14.82
N GLY A 171 -13.80 7.37 -13.74
CA GLY A 171 -14.61 6.25 -13.25
C GLY A 171 -14.62 5.05 -14.19
N ARG A 172 -13.81 5.06 -15.24
CA ARG A 172 -13.68 3.99 -16.22
C ARG A 172 -12.44 3.16 -15.86
N VAL A 173 -12.61 2.14 -15.02
CA VAL A 173 -11.61 1.08 -14.89
C VAL A 173 -11.64 0.24 -16.17
N ARG A 174 -11.09 0.77 -17.25
CA ARG A 174 -10.71 -0.04 -18.40
C ARG A 174 -9.26 -0.42 -18.22
N LEU A 175 -9.04 -1.64 -17.73
CA LEU A 175 -7.79 -2.35 -17.97
C LEU A 175 -7.67 -2.51 -19.49
N ARG A 176 -7.13 -1.50 -20.16
CA ARG A 176 -6.73 -1.65 -21.56
C ARG A 176 -5.54 -2.61 -21.56
N ASN A 177 -5.78 -3.80 -22.12
CA ASN A 177 -4.76 -4.74 -22.53
C ASN A 177 -3.83 -4.08 -23.59
N HIS A 178 -2.96 -3.19 -23.16
CA HIS A 178 -1.86 -2.67 -23.97
C HIS A 178 -0.51 -3.14 -23.41
N LEU A 179 -0.41 -4.44 -23.12
CA LEU A 179 0.86 -5.15 -23.18
C LEU A 179 1.06 -5.63 -24.61
N LEU A 180 1.13 -4.72 -25.57
CA LEU A 180 1.74 -5.01 -26.85
C LEU A 180 3.26 -4.90 -26.67
N TRP A 181 3.85 -6.01 -26.29
CA TRP A 181 5.23 -6.30 -26.58
C TRP A 181 5.41 -6.15 -28.10
N ARG A 182 5.87 -5.00 -28.57
CA ARG A 182 6.49 -4.92 -29.89
C ARG A 182 7.77 -5.74 -29.78
N ARG A 183 7.73 -6.97 -30.31
CA ARG A 183 8.94 -7.74 -30.57
C ARG A 183 9.87 -6.86 -31.40
N PRO A 184 11.19 -6.75 -31.05
CA PRO A 184 12.12 -6.13 -31.96
C PRO A 184 12.09 -6.91 -33.25
N CYS A 185 11.99 -6.20 -34.40
CA CYS A 185 12.21 -6.80 -35.69
C CYS A 185 13.59 -7.46 -35.67
N GLN A 186 13.63 -8.76 -35.90
CA GLN A 186 14.87 -9.44 -36.27
C GLN A 186 15.22 -9.06 -37.70
N PRO A 187 16.56 -9.00 -38.03
CA PRO A 187 17.09 -8.56 -39.31
C PRO A 187 16.68 -9.45 -40.48
#